data_6c5dfb79f7897bd30b33f77ed03cf7e5
#
_entry.id   6c5dfb79f7897bd30b33f77ed03cf7e5
#
_cell.length_a   1.000
_cell.length_b   1.000
_cell.length_c   1.000
_cell.angle_alpha   90.00
_cell.angle_beta   90.00
_cell.angle_gamma   90.00
#
_symmetry.space_group_name_H-M   'P 1'
#
loop_
_entity.id
_entity.type
_entity.pdbx_description
1 polymer ?
#
loop_
_entity_poly.entity_id
_entity_poly.type
_entity_poly.pdbx_seq_one_letter_code
_entity_poly.pdbx_strand_id
1 'polypeptide(L)'
;MEDRRKHRRFVSGRSRKTFVLNHFLIFINTVCIAVSWCPANFTEVTENMCMLPFNRSVEYCEAHAECHAEGAKRGIRMFLLGKHTKKWINHTVGVGRMITGIHSLLHDVRGPRPRSMVSDPGCSDCKVEVDFLAVRSMPTIGRVISCDNRHCFEKMQVETFSRFVCEMSQYSQPNKWRETRYKTDWPVKIAIPFIPGTSNDGCFKVYRNSTTILCSHKCQVSDVCRSFYYNNTTGDRHLALYVDSRLPNYLKASSGSWVRFAKPDY
;
A
#
# COMPACT_ATOMS: atom_id res chain seq x y z
N MET A 1 -51.83 58.96 11.30
CA MET A 1 -51.62 59.60 9.99
C MET A 1 -51.46 58.41 9.03
N GLU A 2 -52.57 57.87 8.42
CA GLU A 2 -53.31 58.38 7.26
C GLU A 2 -52.31 58.65 6.12
N ASP A 3 -52.37 57.92 5.00
CA ASP A 3 -53.24 58.05 3.87
C ASP A 3 -53.02 56.89 2.88
N ARG A 4 -53.93 56.09 2.60
CA ARG A 4 -55.00 56.02 1.56
C ARG A 4 -54.55 56.04 0.08
N ARG A 5 -54.93 54.88 -0.58
CA ARG A 5 -55.56 54.79 -1.94
C ARG A 5 -54.62 54.85 -3.17
N LYS A 6 -54.78 53.94 -4.16
CA LYS A 6 -55.95 53.71 -5.02
C LYS A 6 -55.79 52.42 -5.85
N HIS A 7 -56.92 51.76 -6.04
CA HIS A 7 -57.23 50.78 -7.07
C HIS A 7 -57.03 51.28 -8.51
N ARG A 8 -56.58 50.40 -9.39
CA ARG A 8 -57.11 50.30 -10.75
C ARG A 8 -57.19 48.88 -11.21
N ARG A 9 -58.38 48.35 -11.40
CA ARG A 9 -58.69 47.15 -12.20
C ARG A 9 -58.51 47.51 -13.67
N PHE A 10 -57.96 46.59 -14.45
CA PHE A 10 -58.26 46.56 -15.89
C PHE A 10 -58.57 45.09 -16.24
N VAL A 11 -59.70 44.96 -16.90
CA VAL A 11 -60.35 43.73 -17.32
C VAL A 11 -60.02 43.53 -18.81
N SER A 12 -60.02 42.24 -19.18
CA SER A 12 -60.36 41.76 -20.53
C SER A 12 -59.25 41.48 -21.53
N GLY A 13 -59.31 40.31 -22.06
CA GLY A 13 -58.69 39.90 -23.30
C GLY A 13 -58.50 38.38 -23.42
N ARG A 14 -59.61 37.61 -23.54
CA ARG A 14 -59.56 36.21 -23.98
C ARG A 14 -58.97 36.13 -25.39
N SER A 15 -57.89 35.36 -25.56
CA SER A 15 -57.62 34.72 -26.84
C SER A 15 -57.14 33.27 -26.56
N ARG A 16 -58.05 32.37 -26.84
CA ARG A 16 -57.73 30.91 -26.89
C ARG A 16 -56.92 30.66 -28.15
N LYS A 17 -55.61 30.40 -28.01
CA LYS A 17 -54.84 29.71 -29.03
C LYS A 17 -54.48 28.34 -28.50
N THR A 18 -55.14 27.37 -29.05
CA THR A 18 -54.87 25.94 -28.89
C THR A 18 -53.47 25.67 -29.43
N PHE A 19 -52.51 25.54 -28.54
CA PHE A 19 -51.21 25.00 -28.87
C PHE A 19 -51.31 23.50 -28.81
N VAL A 20 -51.28 22.86 -29.96
CA VAL A 20 -51.06 21.41 -30.10
C VAL A 20 -49.62 21.18 -29.70
N LEU A 21 -49.41 20.72 -28.46
CA LEU A 21 -48.10 20.33 -27.95
C LEU A 21 -47.78 18.97 -28.50
N ASN A 22 -47.05 18.93 -29.61
CA ASN A 22 -46.41 17.71 -30.09
C ASN A 22 -45.44 17.24 -29.02
N HIS A 23 -45.85 16.23 -28.27
CA HIS A 23 -44.95 15.50 -27.36
C HIS A 23 -43.97 14.68 -28.21
N PHE A 24 -42.86 15.30 -28.59
CA PHE A 24 -41.66 14.60 -28.96
C PHE A 24 -41.08 14.00 -27.67
N LEU A 25 -41.48 12.78 -27.36
CA LEU A 25 -40.79 11.94 -26.39
C LEU A 25 -39.41 11.58 -26.97
N ILE A 26 -38.45 12.43 -26.68
CA ILE A 26 -37.04 12.10 -26.86
C ILE A 26 -36.73 11.05 -25.78
N PHE A 27 -36.77 9.76 -26.16
CA PHE A 27 -36.16 8.71 -25.41
C PHE A 27 -34.65 8.96 -25.42
N ILE A 28 -34.16 9.70 -24.43
CA ILE A 28 -32.75 9.74 -24.12
C ILE A 28 -32.46 8.37 -23.57
N ASN A 29 -31.97 7.46 -24.43
CA ASN A 29 -31.29 6.25 -24.03
C ASN A 29 -30.06 6.72 -23.23
N THR A 30 -30.23 6.87 -21.94
CA THR A 30 -29.11 7.04 -21.00
C THR A 30 -28.36 5.71 -21.02
N VAL A 31 -27.42 5.62 -21.95
CA VAL A 31 -26.40 4.57 -21.89
C VAL A 31 -25.64 4.87 -20.60
N CYS A 32 -25.96 4.13 -19.54
CA CYS A 32 -25.14 4.08 -18.35
C CYS A 32 -23.79 3.51 -18.78
N ILE A 33 -22.88 4.39 -19.20
CA ILE A 33 -21.49 4.03 -19.35
C ILE A 33 -21.04 3.72 -17.93
N ALA A 34 -20.84 2.45 -17.63
CA ALA A 34 -20.22 2.05 -16.39
C ALA A 34 -18.82 2.67 -16.37
N VAL A 35 -18.68 3.79 -15.67
CA VAL A 35 -17.39 4.46 -15.50
C VAL A 35 -16.59 3.57 -14.57
N SER A 36 -15.66 2.82 -15.13
CA SER A 36 -14.69 2.09 -14.30
C SER A 36 -13.91 3.10 -13.47
N TRP A 37 -13.89 2.89 -12.16
CA TRP A 37 -13.11 3.70 -11.21
C TRP A 37 -11.61 3.44 -11.31
N CYS A 38 -11.24 2.34 -11.97
CA CYS A 38 -9.85 1.95 -12.13
C CYS A 38 -9.21 2.61 -13.36
N PRO A 39 -7.94 3.02 -13.26
CA PRO A 39 -7.18 3.50 -14.42
C PRO A 39 -7.11 2.45 -15.54
N ALA A 40 -6.87 2.89 -16.77
CA ALA A 40 -6.71 1.99 -17.91
C ALA A 40 -5.64 0.91 -17.64
N ASN A 41 -5.91 -0.31 -18.10
CA ASN A 41 -5.08 -1.52 -17.90
C ASN A 41 -5.10 -2.12 -16.49
N PHE A 42 -5.90 -1.57 -15.56
CA PHE A 42 -6.13 -2.23 -14.29
C PHE A 42 -7.27 -3.23 -14.39
N THR A 43 -7.20 -4.26 -13.57
CA THR A 43 -8.31 -5.15 -13.29
C THR A 43 -9.07 -4.63 -12.08
N GLU A 44 -10.34 -4.31 -12.26
CA GLU A 44 -11.24 -3.98 -11.15
C GLU A 44 -11.77 -5.27 -10.53
N VAL A 45 -11.38 -5.55 -9.29
CA VAL A 45 -11.76 -6.76 -8.56
C VAL A 45 -13.09 -6.58 -7.82
N THR A 46 -13.24 -5.43 -7.20
CA THR A 46 -14.50 -4.92 -6.63
C THR A 46 -14.46 -3.39 -6.77
N GLU A 47 -15.57 -2.72 -6.49
CA GLU A 47 -15.66 -1.27 -6.51
C GLU A 47 -14.44 -0.61 -5.80
N ASN A 48 -13.76 0.27 -6.48
CA ASN A 48 -12.54 0.98 -6.03
C ASN A 48 -11.30 0.10 -5.73
N MET A 49 -11.30 -1.16 -6.16
CA MET A 49 -10.18 -2.06 -5.93
C MET A 49 -9.49 -2.39 -7.25
N CYS A 50 -8.49 -1.59 -7.58
CA CYS A 50 -7.77 -1.63 -8.84
C CYS A 50 -6.44 -2.36 -8.68
N MET A 51 -6.23 -3.38 -9.50
CA MET A 51 -5.05 -4.24 -9.47
C MET A 51 -4.40 -4.35 -10.84
N LEU A 52 -3.07 -4.39 -10.85
CA LEU A 52 -2.26 -4.50 -12.05
C LEU A 52 -1.37 -5.74 -11.96
N PRO A 53 -1.71 -6.82 -12.69
CA PRO A 53 -0.92 -8.05 -12.68
C PRO A 53 0.29 -7.98 -13.61
N PHE A 54 1.38 -8.64 -13.19
CA PHE A 54 2.60 -8.82 -13.95
C PHE A 54 2.98 -10.30 -14.04
N ASN A 55 3.33 -10.75 -15.24
CA ASN A 55 3.75 -12.11 -15.55
C ASN A 55 5.23 -12.12 -15.94
N ARG A 56 6.11 -11.92 -14.98
CA ARG A 56 7.56 -11.97 -15.17
C ARG A 56 8.27 -12.38 -13.88
N SER A 57 9.46 -12.93 -14.05
CA SER A 57 10.28 -13.38 -12.92
C SER A 57 10.92 -12.18 -12.23
N VAL A 58 10.74 -12.08 -10.93
CA VAL A 58 11.29 -11.01 -10.08
C VAL A 58 11.61 -11.52 -8.69
N GLU A 59 12.53 -10.85 -8.02
CA GLU A 59 12.73 -10.97 -6.58
C GLU A 59 11.75 -10.09 -5.80
N TYR A 60 11.62 -10.34 -4.51
CA TYR A 60 10.67 -9.62 -3.65
C TYR A 60 10.84 -8.10 -3.69
N CYS A 61 12.08 -7.63 -3.50
CA CYS A 61 12.36 -6.19 -3.48
C CYS A 61 12.18 -5.53 -4.86
N GLU A 62 12.46 -6.26 -5.92
CA GLU A 62 12.23 -5.82 -7.29
C GLU A 62 10.73 -5.67 -7.58
N ALA A 63 9.91 -6.64 -7.15
CA ALA A 63 8.45 -6.54 -7.29
C ALA A 63 7.89 -5.28 -6.62
N HIS A 64 8.39 -4.95 -5.41
CA HIS A 64 8.01 -3.71 -4.73
C HIS A 64 8.45 -2.45 -5.49
N ALA A 65 9.69 -2.46 -5.99
CA ALA A 65 10.24 -1.33 -6.75
C ALA A 65 9.40 -1.06 -8.00
N GLU A 66 8.92 -2.11 -8.66
CA GLU A 66 8.09 -1.96 -9.84
C GLU A 66 6.69 -1.47 -9.54
N CYS A 67 6.04 -2.01 -8.51
CA CYS A 67 4.75 -1.48 -8.09
C CYS A 67 4.85 0.02 -7.80
N HIS A 68 5.91 0.44 -7.10
CA HIS A 68 6.14 1.85 -6.83
C HIS A 68 6.39 2.66 -8.13
N ALA A 69 7.23 2.16 -9.02
CA ALA A 69 7.56 2.83 -10.29
C ALA A 69 6.33 2.96 -11.20
N GLU A 70 5.51 1.92 -11.29
CA GLU A 70 4.26 1.95 -12.05
C GLU A 70 3.24 2.93 -11.46
N GLY A 71 3.15 3.00 -10.13
CA GLY A 71 2.34 4.00 -9.45
C GLY A 71 2.83 5.42 -9.74
N ALA A 72 4.12 5.66 -9.63
CA ALA A 72 4.74 6.97 -9.88
C ALA A 72 4.49 7.47 -11.32
N LYS A 73 4.60 6.60 -12.32
CA LYS A 73 4.27 6.92 -13.73
C LYS A 73 2.84 7.41 -13.92
N ARG A 74 1.92 7.00 -13.07
CA ARG A 74 0.48 7.31 -13.13
C ARG A 74 0.03 8.35 -12.11
N GLY A 75 0.95 8.87 -11.29
CA GLY A 75 0.62 9.80 -10.21
C GLY A 75 -0.23 9.19 -9.09
N ILE A 76 -0.20 7.85 -8.94
CA ILE A 76 -0.93 7.10 -7.91
C ILE A 76 0.02 6.31 -7.02
N ARG A 77 -0.45 5.90 -5.85
CA ARG A 77 0.31 5.02 -4.97
C ARG A 77 -0.05 3.57 -5.26
N MET A 78 0.97 2.76 -5.49
CA MET A 78 0.81 1.33 -5.71
C MET A 78 1.77 0.54 -4.83
N PHE A 79 1.29 -0.58 -4.33
CA PHE A 79 2.03 -1.50 -3.48
C PHE A 79 1.88 -2.93 -3.99
N LEU A 80 2.81 -3.78 -3.63
CA LEU A 80 2.67 -5.21 -3.86
C LEU A 80 1.43 -5.72 -3.10
N LEU A 81 0.59 -6.51 -3.77
CA LEU A 81 -0.69 -7.00 -3.27
C LEU A 81 -0.60 -7.58 -1.86
N GLY A 82 -1.31 -7.00 -0.92
CA GLY A 82 -1.27 -7.37 0.49
C GLY A 82 -2.64 -7.67 1.07
N LYS A 83 -3.33 -6.65 1.55
CA LYS A 83 -4.63 -6.76 2.24
C LYS A 83 -5.68 -7.52 1.43
N HIS A 84 -5.71 -7.32 0.12
CA HIS A 84 -6.76 -7.86 -0.74
C HIS A 84 -6.35 -9.14 -1.48
N THR A 85 -5.31 -9.83 -1.01
CA THR A 85 -4.82 -11.08 -1.62
C THR A 85 -5.92 -12.12 -1.81
N LYS A 86 -6.77 -12.34 -0.80
CA LYS A 86 -7.90 -13.27 -0.88
C LYS A 86 -8.90 -12.90 -1.97
N LYS A 87 -9.24 -11.61 -2.07
CA LYS A 87 -10.18 -11.14 -3.08
C LYS A 87 -9.63 -11.31 -4.48
N TRP A 88 -8.35 -11.01 -4.68
CA TRP A 88 -7.67 -11.25 -5.96
C TRP A 88 -7.69 -12.71 -6.37
N ILE A 89 -7.31 -13.61 -5.46
CA ILE A 89 -7.29 -15.06 -5.73
C ILE A 89 -8.68 -15.59 -6.08
N ASN A 90 -9.72 -15.12 -5.40
CA ASN A 90 -11.10 -15.52 -5.68
C ASN A 90 -11.64 -14.94 -7.00
N HIS A 91 -11.12 -13.78 -7.42
CA HIS A 91 -11.52 -13.13 -8.67
C HIS A 91 -10.87 -13.79 -9.90
N THR A 92 -9.67 -14.33 -9.75
CA THR A 92 -8.86 -14.84 -10.87
C THR A 92 -8.79 -16.38 -10.86
N VAL A 93 -9.26 -17.00 -11.95
CA VAL A 93 -9.16 -18.45 -12.12
C VAL A 93 -7.78 -18.81 -12.68
N GLY A 94 -7.13 -19.83 -12.12
CA GLY A 94 -5.87 -20.38 -12.67
C GLY A 94 -4.63 -19.51 -12.40
N VAL A 95 -4.63 -18.71 -11.34
CA VAL A 95 -3.43 -17.93 -10.95
C VAL A 95 -2.33 -18.89 -10.51
N GLY A 96 -1.22 -18.88 -11.22
CA GLY A 96 0.01 -19.54 -10.75
C GLY A 96 0.53 -18.85 -9.49
N ARG A 97 1.58 -19.43 -8.92
CA ARG A 97 2.22 -18.89 -7.71
C ARG A 97 2.69 -17.44 -7.93
N MET A 98 2.21 -16.54 -7.07
CA MET A 98 2.56 -15.12 -7.07
C MET A 98 3.13 -14.71 -5.71
N ILE A 99 4.07 -13.76 -5.71
CA ILE A 99 4.53 -13.12 -4.48
C ILE A 99 3.53 -12.06 -4.02
N THR A 100 3.37 -11.91 -2.72
CA THR A 100 2.49 -10.91 -2.10
C THR A 100 3.28 -9.93 -1.25
N GLY A 101 2.67 -8.80 -0.92
CA GLY A 101 3.20 -7.82 0.03
C GLY A 101 3.01 -8.20 1.50
N ILE A 102 2.55 -9.43 1.78
CA ILE A 102 2.38 -9.93 3.15
C ILE A 102 3.72 -10.47 3.64
N HIS A 103 4.15 -10.06 4.84
CA HIS A 103 5.46 -10.43 5.36
C HIS A 103 5.49 -10.48 6.90
N SER A 104 6.51 -11.15 7.45
CA SER A 104 6.81 -11.23 8.88
C SER A 104 8.22 -10.69 9.24
N LEU A 105 8.71 -9.71 8.47
CA LEU A 105 10.09 -9.22 8.54
C LEU A 105 10.41 -8.43 9.82
N LEU A 106 9.39 -7.85 10.47
CA LEU A 106 9.53 -7.17 11.76
C LEU A 106 9.18 -8.02 12.96
N HIS A 107 8.73 -9.26 12.74
CA HIS A 107 8.23 -10.08 13.83
C HIS A 107 9.26 -10.27 14.96
N ASP A 108 8.85 -10.08 16.21
CA ASP A 108 9.66 -10.37 17.38
C ASP A 108 9.44 -11.81 17.85
N VAL A 109 10.53 -12.56 18.00
CA VAL A 109 10.55 -13.94 18.52
C VAL A 109 9.88 -14.08 19.90
N ARG A 110 9.84 -12.97 20.65
CA ARG A 110 9.32 -12.94 22.02
C ARG A 110 7.85 -12.57 22.12
N GLY A 111 7.22 -12.21 21.00
CA GLY A 111 5.80 -11.86 20.95
C GLY A 111 4.90 -13.11 20.93
N PRO A 112 3.69 -13.04 21.49
CA PRO A 112 2.80 -14.20 21.61
C PRO A 112 2.30 -14.77 20.29
N ARG A 113 2.34 -14.03 19.20
CA ARG A 113 2.01 -14.49 17.83
C ARG A 113 2.74 -13.65 16.77
N PRO A 114 3.27 -14.29 15.72
CA PRO A 114 3.80 -13.57 14.57
C PRO A 114 2.65 -12.79 13.91
N ARG A 115 2.82 -11.48 13.79
CA ARG A 115 1.88 -10.64 13.03
C ARG A 115 2.39 -10.53 11.60
N SER A 116 1.61 -11.01 10.67
CA SER A 116 1.82 -10.68 9.26
C SER A 116 1.43 -9.22 9.02
N MET A 117 2.32 -8.50 8.36
CA MET A 117 2.15 -7.12 7.95
C MET A 117 1.93 -7.06 6.45
N VAL A 118 1.40 -5.95 5.98
CA VAL A 118 1.25 -5.66 4.54
C VAL A 118 2.16 -4.52 4.13
N SER A 119 2.47 -4.46 2.84
CA SER A 119 3.37 -3.46 2.29
C SER A 119 2.78 -2.06 2.17
N ASP A 120 1.44 -1.91 2.13
CA ASP A 120 0.83 -0.59 2.17
C ASP A 120 0.88 -0.02 3.59
N PRO A 121 1.65 1.03 3.85
CA PRO A 121 1.81 1.60 5.19
C PRO A 121 0.57 2.35 5.67
N GLY A 122 -0.31 2.79 4.77
CA GLY A 122 -1.60 3.36 5.13
C GLY A 122 -2.52 2.35 5.83
N CYS A 123 -2.14 1.08 5.77
CA CYS A 123 -2.86 -0.05 6.33
C CYS A 123 -2.25 -0.57 7.65
N SER A 124 -1.83 0.34 8.55
CA SER A 124 -1.15 -0.03 9.81
C SER A 124 -1.93 -1.03 10.68
N ASP A 125 -3.26 -0.99 10.61
CA ASP A 125 -4.16 -1.85 11.37
C ASP A 125 -4.79 -2.97 10.54
N CYS A 126 -4.30 -3.19 9.31
CA CYS A 126 -4.79 -4.25 8.47
C CYS A 126 -4.45 -5.61 9.07
N LYS A 127 -5.45 -6.20 9.70
CA LYS A 127 -5.41 -7.61 10.02
C LYS A 127 -5.47 -8.37 8.70
N VAL A 128 -4.35 -8.97 8.32
CA VAL A 128 -4.39 -10.01 7.29
C VAL A 128 -5.21 -11.14 7.90
N GLU A 129 -6.30 -11.55 7.28
CA GLU A 129 -7.05 -12.73 7.67
C GLU A 129 -6.13 -13.94 7.49
N VAL A 130 -5.40 -14.27 8.55
CA VAL A 130 -4.40 -15.36 8.56
C VAL A 130 -5.09 -16.72 8.36
N ASP A 131 -6.40 -16.83 8.67
CA ASP A 131 -7.19 -18.04 8.45
C ASP A 131 -7.33 -18.43 6.97
N PHE A 132 -7.15 -17.47 6.08
CA PHE A 132 -7.03 -17.73 4.64
C PHE A 132 -5.66 -18.34 4.29
N LEU A 133 -4.66 -17.97 5.04
CA LEU A 133 -3.34 -18.55 4.90
C LEU A 133 -3.41 -19.90 5.61
N ALA A 134 -3.79 -20.97 4.90
CA ALA A 134 -3.51 -22.33 5.34
C ALA A 134 -1.97 -22.53 5.35
N VAL A 135 -1.29 -21.65 6.08
CA VAL A 135 0.14 -21.76 6.35
C VAL A 135 0.26 -22.98 7.23
N ARG A 136 0.75 -24.07 6.68
CA ARG A 136 0.92 -25.34 7.38
C ARG A 136 1.89 -25.25 8.57
N SER A 137 2.52 -24.10 8.76
CA SER A 137 3.45 -23.82 9.85
C SER A 137 3.19 -22.42 10.41
N MET A 138 3.51 -22.20 11.68
CA MET A 138 3.51 -20.84 12.24
C MET A 138 4.44 -19.95 11.41
N PRO A 139 4.08 -18.66 11.14
CA PRO A 139 4.92 -17.77 10.39
C PRO A 139 6.32 -17.73 10.96
N THR A 140 7.30 -18.13 10.16
CA THR A 140 8.71 -18.07 10.53
C THR A 140 9.20 -16.63 10.39
N ILE A 141 10.11 -16.24 11.24
CA ILE A 141 10.68 -14.89 11.23
C ILE A 141 11.44 -14.66 9.91
N GLY A 142 11.30 -13.45 9.36
CA GLY A 142 12.04 -13.08 8.15
C GLY A 142 11.46 -13.66 6.86
N ARG A 143 10.19 -14.02 6.84
CA ARG A 143 9.56 -14.62 5.67
C ARG A 143 8.61 -13.67 4.95
N VAL A 144 8.46 -13.92 3.68
CA VAL A 144 7.45 -13.31 2.80
C VAL A 144 6.45 -14.38 2.38
N ILE A 145 5.27 -13.97 1.99
CA ILE A 145 4.19 -14.89 1.63
C ILE A 145 4.02 -14.91 0.12
N SER A 146 4.04 -16.12 -0.43
CA SER A 146 3.67 -16.39 -1.82
C SER A 146 2.38 -17.21 -1.83
N CYS A 147 1.44 -16.86 -2.70
CA CYS A 147 0.14 -17.53 -2.79
C CYS A 147 -0.10 -18.07 -4.18
N ASP A 148 -0.85 -19.17 -4.28
CA ASP A 148 -1.53 -19.67 -5.47
C ASP A 148 -3.05 -19.70 -5.23
N ASN A 149 -3.80 -20.31 -6.12
CA ASN A 149 -5.27 -20.36 -6.03
C ASN A 149 -5.82 -21.09 -4.80
N ARG A 150 -5.00 -21.87 -4.11
CA ARG A 150 -5.45 -22.76 -3.03
C ARG A 150 -4.74 -22.53 -1.72
N HIS A 151 -3.46 -22.16 -1.78
CA HIS A 151 -2.60 -22.12 -0.61
C HIS A 151 -1.67 -20.92 -0.65
N CYS A 152 -1.27 -20.48 0.52
CA CYS A 152 -0.19 -19.54 0.70
C CYS A 152 0.98 -20.21 1.41
N PHE A 153 2.19 -19.86 1.02
CA PHE A 153 3.43 -20.47 1.48
C PHE A 153 4.39 -19.40 1.96
N GLU A 154 5.11 -19.72 3.00
CA GLU A 154 6.24 -18.92 3.41
C GLU A 154 7.43 -19.13 2.48
N LYS A 155 8.09 -18.05 2.12
CA LYS A 155 9.24 -18.01 1.21
C LYS A 155 10.35 -17.12 1.72
N MET A 156 11.57 -17.37 1.28
CA MET A 156 12.66 -16.42 1.44
C MET A 156 12.58 -15.29 0.40
N GLN A 157 13.06 -14.12 0.75
CA GLN A 157 13.01 -12.96 -0.14
C GLN A 157 13.90 -13.09 -1.38
N VAL A 158 14.96 -13.89 -1.26
CA VAL A 158 15.91 -14.15 -2.36
C VAL A 158 15.39 -15.14 -3.40
N GLU A 159 14.21 -15.72 -3.18
CA GLU A 159 13.59 -16.56 -4.19
C GLU A 159 13.00 -15.69 -5.31
N THR A 160 13.07 -16.19 -6.54
CA THR A 160 12.41 -15.56 -7.68
C THR A 160 10.98 -16.05 -7.83
N PHE A 161 10.10 -15.15 -8.24
CA PHE A 161 8.68 -15.40 -8.41
C PHE A 161 8.26 -15.05 -9.83
N SER A 162 7.51 -15.93 -10.47
CA SER A 162 7.09 -15.77 -11.87
C SER A 162 5.94 -14.76 -12.06
N ARG A 163 5.32 -14.32 -10.98
CA ARG A 163 4.17 -13.41 -11.00
C ARG A 163 4.13 -12.54 -9.77
N PHE A 164 3.62 -11.33 -9.96
CA PHE A 164 3.24 -10.43 -8.87
C PHE A 164 2.07 -9.54 -9.31
N VAL A 165 1.42 -8.93 -8.34
CA VAL A 165 0.29 -8.03 -8.57
C VAL A 165 0.50 -6.78 -7.74
N CYS A 166 0.33 -5.63 -8.37
CA CYS A 166 0.33 -4.36 -7.67
C CYS A 166 -1.11 -3.93 -7.39
N GLU A 167 -1.40 -3.53 -6.17
CA GLU A 167 -2.68 -2.94 -5.81
C GLU A 167 -2.56 -1.42 -5.65
N MET A 168 -3.58 -0.70 -6.11
CA MET A 168 -3.69 0.74 -5.90
C MET A 168 -4.07 0.99 -4.44
N SER A 169 -3.31 1.87 -3.76
CA SER A 169 -3.63 2.24 -2.39
C SER A 169 -4.94 3.02 -2.31
N GLN A 170 -5.79 2.65 -1.38
CA GLN A 170 -7.02 3.37 -1.03
C GLN A 170 -6.76 4.55 -0.08
N TYR A 171 -5.52 4.67 0.42
CA TYR A 171 -5.14 5.71 1.37
C TYR A 171 -4.51 6.90 0.64
N SER A 172 -4.87 8.10 1.07
CA SER A 172 -4.29 9.33 0.54
C SER A 172 -2.79 9.39 0.81
N GLN A 173 -2.06 10.07 -0.06
CA GLN A 173 -0.66 10.36 0.21
C GLN A 173 -0.53 11.28 1.42
N PRO A 174 0.38 10.98 2.35
CA PRO A 174 0.71 11.92 3.39
C PRO A 174 1.34 13.19 2.79
N ASN A 175 1.11 14.31 3.42
CA ASN A 175 1.75 15.54 2.99
C ASN A 175 3.28 15.42 3.18
N LYS A 176 4.04 15.51 2.08
CA LYS A 176 5.51 15.39 2.09
C LYS A 176 6.21 16.41 2.98
N TRP A 177 5.57 17.53 3.25
CA TRP A 177 6.09 18.63 4.06
C TRP A 177 5.68 18.55 5.53
N ARG A 178 4.94 17.51 5.92
CA ARG A 178 4.58 17.31 7.31
C ARG A 178 5.80 16.90 8.12
N GLU A 179 5.98 17.52 9.28
CA GLU A 179 6.99 17.10 10.25
C GLU A 179 6.74 15.65 10.66
N THR A 180 7.75 14.80 10.50
CA THR A 180 7.69 13.38 10.87
C THR A 180 8.55 13.14 12.09
N ARG A 181 7.95 12.64 13.15
CA ARG A 181 8.66 12.21 14.36
C ARG A 181 8.98 10.72 14.25
N TYR A 182 10.23 10.43 14.01
CA TYR A 182 10.70 9.03 14.00
C TYR A 182 10.60 8.42 15.40
N LYS A 183 10.20 7.15 15.44
CA LYS A 183 10.05 6.38 16.67
C LYS A 183 10.93 5.13 16.65
N THR A 184 11.47 4.74 17.79
CA THR A 184 12.29 3.53 17.94
C THR A 184 11.48 2.28 18.22
N ASP A 185 10.21 2.45 18.60
CA ASP A 185 9.29 1.41 19.05
C ASP A 185 8.04 1.23 18.17
N TRP A 186 8.05 1.79 16.97
CA TRP A 186 6.93 1.72 16.02
C TRP A 186 7.17 0.73 14.88
N PRO A 187 6.15 -0.01 14.36
CA PRO A 187 4.81 -0.23 14.93
C PRO A 187 4.85 -1.16 16.15
N VAL A 188 6.00 -1.77 16.39
CA VAL A 188 6.30 -2.63 17.54
C VAL A 188 7.71 -2.34 18.06
N LYS A 189 7.91 -2.52 19.36
CA LYS A 189 9.24 -2.46 19.97
C LYS A 189 10.06 -3.69 19.54
N ILE A 190 11.19 -3.45 18.91
CA ILE A 190 12.10 -4.52 18.46
C ILE A 190 13.22 -4.67 19.49
N ALA A 191 13.23 -5.79 20.20
CA ALA A 191 14.27 -6.08 21.20
C ALA A 191 15.61 -6.47 20.56
N ILE A 192 15.55 -7.17 19.42
CA ILE A 192 16.73 -7.61 18.66
C ILE A 192 16.60 -7.07 17.23
N PRO A 193 17.50 -6.18 16.80
CA PRO A 193 17.39 -5.54 15.48
C PRO A 193 17.71 -6.47 14.29
N PHE A 194 18.22 -7.68 14.55
CA PHE A 194 18.65 -8.61 13.50
C PHE A 194 17.66 -9.75 13.29
N ILE A 195 17.50 -10.17 12.04
CA ILE A 195 16.75 -11.37 11.68
C ILE A 195 17.62 -12.59 12.00
N PRO A 196 17.08 -13.62 12.66
CA PRO A 196 17.79 -14.88 12.83
C PRO A 196 18.00 -15.59 11.49
N GLY A 197 19.17 -16.17 11.28
CA GLY A 197 19.49 -16.93 10.07
C GLY A 197 20.57 -16.27 9.21
N THR A 198 20.80 -16.83 8.03
CA THR A 198 21.89 -16.41 7.11
C THR A 198 21.37 -15.63 5.91
N SER A 199 20.06 -15.41 5.78
CA SER A 199 19.46 -14.77 4.63
C SER A 199 19.62 -13.24 4.67
N ASN A 200 19.75 -12.66 3.48
CA ASN A 200 19.70 -11.21 3.27
C ASN A 200 18.25 -10.80 3.21
N ASP A 201 17.63 -10.56 4.36
CA ASP A 201 16.22 -10.23 4.44
C ASP A 201 16.04 -8.72 4.57
N GLY A 202 15.10 -8.15 3.83
CA GLY A 202 14.80 -6.73 3.78
C GLY A 202 15.28 -6.04 2.50
N CYS A 203 14.56 -5.01 2.11
CA CYS A 203 14.89 -4.19 0.95
C CYS A 203 15.67 -2.96 1.45
N PHE A 204 17.00 -3.07 1.52
CA PHE A 204 17.82 -2.02 2.11
C PHE A 204 18.58 -1.19 1.09
N LYS A 205 18.68 0.11 1.36
CA LYS A 205 19.64 1.01 0.74
C LYS A 205 20.69 1.43 1.76
N VAL A 206 21.95 1.14 1.46
CA VAL A 206 23.06 1.35 2.37
C VAL A 206 23.72 2.70 2.11
N TYR A 207 24.04 3.42 3.19
CA TYR A 207 24.84 4.64 3.17
C TYR A 207 25.97 4.53 4.20
N ARG A 208 27.16 4.94 3.83
CA ARG A 208 28.34 4.98 4.70
C ARG A 208 28.68 6.43 5.05
N ASN A 209 29.35 6.62 6.17
CA ASN A 209 29.90 7.93 6.59
C ASN A 209 28.88 9.09 6.53
N SER A 210 27.66 8.87 6.97
CA SER A 210 26.59 9.85 6.89
C SER A 210 26.12 10.21 8.32
N THR A 211 25.49 11.34 8.60
CA THR A 211 24.94 11.68 9.91
C THR A 211 23.53 11.14 10.10
N THR A 212 23.08 10.96 11.33
CA THR A 212 21.69 10.54 11.61
C THR A 212 20.69 11.52 11.02
N ILE A 213 20.99 12.83 11.06
CA ILE A 213 20.15 13.88 10.47
C ILE A 213 20.03 13.70 8.96
N LEU A 214 21.14 13.43 8.26
CA LEU A 214 21.11 13.22 6.83
C LEU A 214 20.32 11.95 6.46
N CYS A 215 20.39 10.90 7.28
CA CYS A 215 19.59 9.69 7.10
C CYS A 215 18.09 9.94 7.29
N SER A 216 17.75 10.65 8.36
CA SER A 216 16.35 10.99 8.60
C SER A 216 15.79 11.85 7.46
N HIS A 217 16.56 12.82 6.97
CA HIS A 217 16.17 13.63 5.80
C HIS A 217 15.99 12.77 4.54
N LYS A 218 16.97 11.88 4.22
CA LYS A 218 16.86 10.97 3.06
C LYS A 218 15.65 10.05 3.16
N CYS A 219 15.35 9.54 4.36
CA CYS A 219 14.16 8.72 4.57
C CYS A 219 12.88 9.55 4.50
N GLN A 220 12.91 10.80 4.98
CA GLN A 220 11.76 11.72 4.95
C GLN A 220 11.33 12.05 3.52
N VAL A 221 12.28 12.38 2.65
CA VAL A 221 11.98 12.75 1.25
C VAL A 221 11.69 11.54 0.35
N SER A 222 11.98 10.34 0.82
CA SER A 222 11.72 9.09 0.10
C SER A 222 10.32 8.57 0.38
N ASP A 223 9.51 8.42 -0.67
CA ASP A 223 8.14 7.87 -0.57
C ASP A 223 8.14 6.37 -0.22
N VAL A 224 9.27 5.70 -0.39
CA VAL A 224 9.40 4.26 -0.15
C VAL A 224 10.13 3.91 1.14
N CYS A 225 10.75 4.88 1.81
CA CYS A 225 11.46 4.62 3.06
C CYS A 225 10.46 4.43 4.20
N ARG A 226 10.63 3.35 4.95
CA ARG A 226 9.79 2.97 6.11
C ARG A 226 10.49 3.24 7.43
N SER A 227 11.76 2.90 7.50
CA SER A 227 12.61 3.10 8.65
C SER A 227 14.07 3.19 8.23
N PHE A 228 14.92 3.58 9.15
CA PHE A 228 16.36 3.45 8.95
C PHE A 228 17.03 2.95 10.24
N TYR A 229 18.14 2.27 10.04
CA TYR A 229 19.03 1.83 11.11
C TYR A 229 20.31 2.63 11.05
N TYR A 230 20.82 2.97 12.22
CA TYR A 230 22.04 3.72 12.41
C TYR A 230 22.98 2.96 13.35
N ASN A 231 24.23 2.76 12.94
CA ASN A 231 25.28 2.26 13.77
C ASN A 231 26.11 3.43 14.29
N ASN A 232 26.09 3.65 15.58
CA ASN A 232 26.75 4.80 16.22
C ASN A 232 28.27 4.71 16.21
N THR A 233 28.85 3.51 16.03
CA THR A 233 30.32 3.29 16.05
C THR A 233 30.91 3.40 14.64
N THR A 234 30.33 2.71 13.66
CA THR A 234 30.85 2.70 12.28
C THR A 234 30.33 3.82 11.40
N GLY A 235 29.26 4.47 11.84
CA GLY A 235 28.57 5.46 11.02
C GLY A 235 27.81 4.84 9.83
N ASP A 236 27.61 3.53 9.79
CA ASP A 236 26.85 2.86 8.74
C ASP A 236 25.35 3.01 8.94
N ARG A 237 24.63 3.03 7.82
CA ARG A 237 23.18 3.23 7.79
C ARG A 237 22.51 2.39 6.74
N HIS A 238 21.38 1.81 7.13
CA HIS A 238 20.55 1.00 6.29
C HIS A 238 19.13 1.56 6.28
N LEU A 239 18.67 2.08 5.14
CA LEU A 239 17.28 2.49 4.96
C LEU A 239 16.47 1.27 4.52
N ALA A 240 15.45 0.91 5.29
CA ALA A 240 14.47 -0.09 4.88
C ALA A 240 13.47 0.55 3.92
N LEU A 241 13.40 0.01 2.70
CA LEU A 241 12.57 0.51 1.62
C LEU A 241 11.36 -0.41 1.41
N TYR A 242 10.25 0.14 0.95
CA TYR A 242 8.98 -0.54 0.61
C TYR A 242 8.30 -1.24 1.77
N VAL A 243 9.03 -2.05 2.53
CA VAL A 243 8.56 -2.76 3.71
C VAL A 243 9.53 -2.53 4.86
N ASP A 244 9.01 -2.43 6.05
CA ASP A 244 9.85 -2.33 7.23
C ASP A 244 10.33 -3.73 7.65
N SER A 245 11.61 -3.85 7.98
CA SER A 245 12.24 -5.12 8.28
C SER A 245 13.37 -4.96 9.28
N ARG A 246 13.73 -6.04 9.98
CA ARG A 246 14.96 -6.08 10.77
C ARG A 246 16.17 -6.16 9.87
N LEU A 247 17.33 -5.81 10.43
CA LEU A 247 18.62 -5.92 9.75
C LEU A 247 18.99 -7.37 9.44
N PRO A 248 19.70 -7.61 8.34
CA PRO A 248 20.31 -8.89 8.05
C PRO A 248 21.29 -9.34 9.15
N ASN A 249 21.31 -10.63 9.45
CA ASN A 249 22.08 -11.18 10.56
C ASN A 249 23.61 -10.98 10.43
N TYR A 250 24.12 -10.91 9.20
CA TYR A 250 25.56 -10.70 8.98
C TYR A 250 26.06 -9.36 9.53
N LEU A 251 25.18 -8.36 9.68
CA LEU A 251 25.51 -7.06 10.28
C LEU A 251 25.65 -7.14 11.82
N LYS A 252 25.25 -8.23 12.45
CA LYS A 252 25.44 -8.46 13.88
C LYS A 252 26.91 -8.50 14.29
N ALA A 253 27.78 -8.93 13.38
CA ALA A 253 29.22 -8.99 13.61
C ALA A 253 29.90 -7.62 13.56
N SER A 254 29.23 -6.58 13.04
CA SER A 254 29.76 -5.22 13.02
C SER A 254 29.82 -4.65 14.45
N SER A 255 30.91 -3.96 14.76
CA SER A 255 31.06 -3.27 16.04
C SER A 255 30.00 -2.19 16.23
N GLY A 256 29.56 -1.99 17.48
CA GLY A 256 28.62 -0.93 17.86
C GLY A 256 27.18 -1.38 18.00
N SER A 257 26.37 -0.45 18.47
CA SER A 257 24.93 -0.67 18.64
C SER A 257 24.15 -0.07 17.47
N TRP A 258 23.24 -0.87 16.94
CA TRP A 258 22.30 -0.42 15.92
C TRP A 258 21.03 0.13 16.58
N VAL A 259 20.65 1.33 16.18
CA VAL A 259 19.40 1.95 16.60
C VAL A 259 18.48 2.09 15.40
N ARG A 260 17.24 1.67 15.55
CA ARG A 260 16.20 1.79 14.52
C ARG A 260 15.36 3.04 14.75
N PHE A 261 15.03 3.70 13.66
CA PHE A 261 14.15 4.86 13.60
C PHE A 261 13.06 4.61 12.55
N ALA A 262 11.84 4.38 13.00
CA ALA A 262 10.69 4.13 12.13
C ALA A 262 9.91 5.40 11.83
N LYS A 263 9.34 5.46 10.66
CA LYS A 263 8.47 6.54 10.17
C LYS A 263 7.01 6.14 10.44
N PRO A 264 6.35 6.67 11.48
CA PRO A 264 5.00 6.25 11.86
C PRO A 264 3.91 6.87 10.98
N ASP A 265 4.20 8.02 10.40
CA ASP A 265 3.22 8.79 9.61
C ASP A 265 3.39 8.46 8.14
N TYR A 266 2.65 7.46 7.74
CA TYR A 266 2.68 7.05 6.33
C TYR A 266 1.28 6.96 5.77
#